data_fe4c727b49f6fba39b98e7225b68f519
#
_entry.id   fe4c727b49f6fba39b98e7225b68f519
#
_cell.length_a   1.000
_cell.length_b   1.000
_cell.length_c   1.000
_cell.angle_alpha   90.00
_cell.angle_beta   90.00
_cell.angle_gamma   90.00
#
_symmetry.space_group_name_H-M   'P 1'
#
loop_
_entity.id
_entity.type
_entity.pdbx_description
1 polymer ?
#
loop_
_entity_poly.entity_id
_entity_poly.type
_entity_poly.pdbx_seq_one_letter_code
_entity_poly.pdbx_strand_id
1 'polypeptide(L)'
;MYFPNDCFVSMLTGVDGDRSSEVGLIGSEGMVGLPVALGIGVSPFRAVVQGGGTALRMKIVDFRREFSESVALKRELFLFTHLLMIQIAQTAACNRFHTVTQRMARWLLMTRDRV
;
A
#
# COMPACT_ATOMS: atom_id res chain seq x y z
N MET A 1 -7.98 -8.69 -4.32
CA MET A 1 -7.51 -8.15 -3.04
C MET A 1 -6.45 -9.08 -2.47
N TYR A 2 -5.36 -8.51 -1.98
CA TYR A 2 -4.27 -9.28 -1.41
C TYR A 2 -3.90 -8.73 -0.04
N PHE A 3 -3.67 -9.64 0.89
CA PHE A 3 -3.27 -9.32 2.27
C PHE A 3 -1.90 -9.95 2.53
N PRO A 4 -0.82 -9.16 2.50
CA PRO A 4 0.52 -9.71 2.73
C PRO A 4 0.67 -10.34 4.12
N ASN A 5 1.35 -11.49 4.19
CA ASN A 5 1.68 -12.12 5.46
C ASN A 5 3.11 -11.80 5.88
N ASP A 6 4.07 -12.16 5.03
CA ASP A 6 5.49 -12.03 5.31
C ASP A 6 6.26 -11.40 4.15
N CYS A 7 5.56 -10.72 3.27
CA CYS A 7 6.16 -9.93 2.20
C CYS A 7 5.71 -8.47 2.32
N PHE A 8 6.31 -7.60 1.53
CA PHE A 8 5.83 -6.23 1.39
C PHE A 8 5.73 -5.86 -0.07
N VAL A 9 4.87 -4.89 -0.34
CA VAL A 9 4.49 -4.48 -1.69
C VAL A 9 4.74 -3.00 -1.84
N SER A 10 5.43 -2.64 -2.92
CA SER A 10 5.59 -1.23 -3.31
C SER A 10 4.40 -0.78 -4.13
N MET A 11 3.82 0.33 -3.76
CA MET A 11 2.79 1.03 -4.52
C MET A 11 3.44 2.05 -5.42
N LEU A 12 3.26 1.91 -6.73
CA LEU A 12 3.87 2.78 -7.73
C LEU A 12 2.81 3.59 -8.46
N THR A 13 3.14 4.85 -8.73
CA THR A 13 2.35 5.69 -9.62
C THR A 13 3.17 6.06 -10.84
N GLY A 14 2.55 6.07 -12.02
CA GLY A 14 3.20 6.53 -13.25
C GLY A 14 3.31 8.04 -13.26
N VAL A 15 4.48 8.54 -13.62
CA VAL A 15 4.72 9.98 -13.70
C VAL A 15 4.75 10.43 -15.15
N ASP A 16 5.52 9.72 -15.99
CA ASP A 16 5.70 10.12 -17.39
C ASP A 16 6.27 8.92 -18.17
N GLY A 17 5.51 8.40 -19.13
CA GLY A 17 5.93 7.26 -19.94
C GLY A 17 6.27 6.03 -19.08
N ASP A 18 7.51 5.57 -19.18
CA ASP A 18 7.98 4.39 -18.44
C ASP A 18 8.40 4.71 -17.01
N ARG A 19 8.35 5.98 -16.61
CA ARG A 19 8.75 6.37 -15.25
C ARG A 19 7.67 6.05 -14.25
N SER A 20 8.07 5.49 -13.13
CA SER A 20 7.19 5.26 -12.00
C SER A 20 7.88 5.69 -10.72
N SER A 21 7.08 6.09 -9.75
CA SER A 21 7.58 6.51 -8.45
C SER A 21 6.87 5.71 -7.37
N GLU A 22 7.64 5.23 -6.40
CA GLU A 22 7.08 4.57 -5.25
C GLU A 22 6.46 5.62 -4.33
N VAL A 23 5.19 5.44 -4.00
CA VAL A 23 4.45 6.35 -3.14
C VAL A 23 4.06 5.72 -1.82
N GLY A 24 4.18 4.41 -1.68
CA GLY A 24 3.86 3.74 -0.43
C GLY A 24 4.36 2.31 -0.39
N LEU A 25 4.47 1.77 0.83
CA LEU A 25 4.79 0.38 1.11
C LEU A 25 3.66 -0.24 1.91
N ILE A 26 3.27 -1.44 1.54
CA ILE A 26 2.21 -2.20 2.20
C ILE A 26 2.79 -3.52 2.68
N GLY A 27 2.75 -3.74 3.98
CA GLY A 27 3.14 -5.00 4.60
C GLY A 27 1.94 -5.71 5.21
N SER A 28 2.19 -6.50 6.24
CA SER A 28 1.13 -7.27 6.92
C SER A 28 0.11 -6.40 7.65
N GLU A 29 0.37 -5.11 7.80
CA GLU A 29 -0.53 -4.15 8.43
C GLU A 29 -1.66 -3.69 7.51
N GLY A 30 -1.61 -4.03 6.21
CA GLY A 30 -2.54 -3.49 5.25
C GLY A 30 -2.98 -4.48 4.18
N MET A 31 -3.46 -3.93 3.09
CA MET A 31 -3.89 -4.73 1.95
C MET A 31 -3.62 -4.04 0.63
N VAL A 32 -3.48 -4.83 -0.43
CA VAL A 32 -3.38 -4.37 -1.81
C VAL A 32 -4.77 -4.45 -2.44
N GLY A 33 -5.21 -3.34 -3.03
CA GLY A 33 -6.53 -3.26 -3.67
C GLY A 33 -7.47 -2.29 -3.00
N LEU A 34 -6.96 -1.34 -2.23
CA LEU A 34 -7.77 -0.33 -1.55
C LEU A 34 -8.76 0.39 -2.47
N PRO A 35 -8.43 0.74 -3.75
CA PRO A 35 -9.41 1.37 -4.63
C PRO A 35 -10.72 0.60 -4.77
N VAL A 36 -10.69 -0.73 -4.70
CA VAL A 36 -11.91 -1.56 -4.77
C VAL A 36 -12.83 -1.25 -3.58
N ALA A 37 -12.26 -1.08 -2.39
CA ALA A 37 -13.03 -0.71 -1.20
C ALA A 37 -13.67 0.68 -1.34
N LEU A 38 -13.05 1.55 -2.12
CA LEU A 38 -13.56 2.89 -2.42
C LEU A 38 -14.53 2.91 -3.60
N GLY A 39 -14.89 1.76 -4.16
CA GLY A 39 -15.81 1.67 -5.28
C GLY A 39 -15.17 1.90 -6.64
N ILE A 40 -13.85 1.89 -6.72
CA ILE A 40 -13.11 2.13 -7.96
C ILE A 40 -12.80 0.79 -8.62
N GLY A 41 -13.20 0.61 -9.89
CA GLY A 41 -13.02 -0.65 -10.60
C GLY A 41 -11.60 -0.88 -11.14
N VAL A 42 -10.82 0.18 -11.33
CA VAL A 42 -9.46 0.11 -11.88
C VAL A 42 -8.53 0.87 -10.94
N SER A 43 -7.44 0.21 -10.54
CA SER A 43 -6.46 0.86 -9.66
C SER A 43 -5.59 1.84 -10.46
N PRO A 44 -5.41 3.07 -9.97
CA PRO A 44 -4.45 4.01 -10.57
C PRO A 44 -3.00 3.69 -10.17
N PHE A 45 -2.80 2.73 -9.27
CA PHE A 45 -1.49 2.35 -8.77
C PHE A 45 -1.11 0.96 -9.25
N ARG A 46 0.19 0.78 -9.47
CA ARG A 46 0.76 -0.53 -9.75
C ARG A 46 1.38 -1.09 -8.47
N ALA A 47 1.14 -2.35 -8.20
CA ALA A 47 1.68 -3.02 -7.02
C ALA A 47 2.80 -3.96 -7.44
N VAL A 48 3.96 -3.84 -6.80
CA VAL A 48 5.11 -4.68 -7.08
C VAL A 48 5.58 -5.31 -5.77
N VAL A 49 5.63 -6.65 -5.75
CA VAL A 49 6.12 -7.38 -4.58
C VAL A 49 7.63 -7.19 -4.49
N GLN A 50 8.07 -6.77 -3.32
CA GLN A 50 9.49 -6.65 -2.98
C GLN A 50 9.85 -7.77 -2.01
N GLY A 51 10.74 -8.63 -2.41
CA GLY A 51 11.11 -9.79 -1.62
C GLY A 51 10.09 -10.93 -1.74
N GLY A 52 10.53 -12.14 -1.43
CA GLY A 52 9.68 -13.31 -1.43
C GLY A 52 8.78 -13.38 -0.20
N GLY A 53 7.68 -14.12 -0.32
CA GLY A 53 6.77 -14.30 0.80
C GLY A 53 5.41 -14.78 0.34
N THR A 54 4.47 -14.77 1.28
CA THR A 54 3.10 -15.21 1.05
C THR A 54 2.11 -14.09 1.31
N ALA A 55 0.94 -14.21 0.68
CA ALA A 55 -0.17 -13.32 0.89
C ALA A 55 -1.47 -14.09 0.80
N LEU A 56 -2.48 -13.64 1.52
CA LEU A 56 -3.84 -14.14 1.36
C LEU A 56 -4.51 -13.40 0.21
N ARG A 57 -5.20 -14.13 -0.63
CA ARG A 57 -5.97 -13.56 -1.74
C ARG A 57 -7.46 -13.69 -1.45
N MET A 58 -8.19 -12.61 -1.68
CA MET A 58 -9.64 -12.60 -1.58
C MET A 58 -10.23 -12.08 -2.88
N LYS A 59 -11.30 -12.74 -3.36
CA LYS A 59 -12.02 -12.25 -4.53
C LYS A 59 -12.73 -10.94 -4.22
N ILE A 60 -12.85 -10.07 -5.21
CA ILE A 60 -13.51 -8.77 -5.05
C ILE A 60 -14.95 -8.90 -4.57
N VAL A 61 -15.69 -9.86 -5.10
CA VAL A 61 -17.10 -10.11 -4.72
C VAL A 61 -17.19 -10.45 -3.23
N ASP A 62 -16.32 -11.34 -2.76
CA ASP A 62 -16.31 -11.75 -1.35
C ASP A 62 -15.89 -10.60 -0.45
N PHE A 63 -14.89 -9.82 -0.87
CA PHE A 63 -14.45 -8.65 -0.12
C PHE A 63 -15.56 -7.61 0.02
N ARG A 64 -16.28 -7.30 -1.06
CA ARG A 64 -17.37 -6.32 -1.02
C ARG A 64 -18.48 -6.75 -0.07
N ARG A 65 -18.80 -8.04 -0.05
CA ARG A 65 -19.80 -8.59 0.87
C ARG A 65 -19.34 -8.45 2.31
N GLU A 66 -18.14 -8.90 2.63
CA GLU A 66 -17.60 -8.81 3.98
C GLU A 66 -17.44 -7.35 4.43
N PHE A 67 -17.01 -6.47 3.54
CA PHE A 67 -16.85 -5.05 3.85
C PHE A 67 -18.18 -4.39 4.18
N SER A 68 -19.28 -4.78 3.50
CA SER A 68 -20.60 -4.22 3.79
C SER A 68 -21.21 -4.74 5.10
N GLU A 69 -20.83 -5.94 5.53
CA GLU A 69 -21.42 -6.60 6.68
C GLU A 69 -20.58 -6.48 7.97
N SER A 70 -19.26 -6.34 7.84
CA SER A 70 -18.36 -6.35 8.99
C SER A 70 -17.96 -4.93 9.40
N VAL A 71 -18.42 -4.51 10.58
CA VAL A 71 -18.02 -3.24 11.19
C VAL A 71 -16.53 -3.25 11.53
N ALA A 72 -16.02 -4.40 12.00
CA ALA A 72 -14.61 -4.53 12.35
C ALA A 72 -13.71 -4.36 11.14
N LEU A 73 -14.06 -4.98 10.00
CA LEU A 73 -13.28 -4.84 8.77
C LEU A 73 -13.29 -3.39 8.27
N LYS A 74 -14.43 -2.73 8.31
CA LYS A 74 -14.52 -1.30 7.92
C LYS A 74 -13.61 -0.43 8.78
N ARG A 75 -13.63 -0.65 10.09
CA ARG A 75 -12.82 0.14 11.03
C ARG A 75 -11.33 -0.04 10.73
N GLU A 76 -10.89 -1.28 10.59
CA GLU A 76 -9.48 -1.58 10.31
C GLU A 76 -9.06 -1.00 8.96
N LEU A 77 -9.92 -1.09 7.96
CA LEU A 77 -9.61 -0.57 6.63
C LEU A 77 -9.55 0.95 6.61
N PHE A 78 -10.44 1.63 7.34
CA PHE A 78 -10.39 3.08 7.46
C PHE A 78 -9.12 3.54 8.17
N LEU A 79 -8.72 2.83 9.23
CA LEU A 79 -7.47 3.11 9.93
C LEU A 79 -6.27 2.91 9.01
N PHE A 80 -6.22 1.80 8.28
CA PHE A 80 -5.16 1.54 7.31
C PHE A 80 -5.10 2.64 6.24
N THR A 81 -6.26 3.06 5.72
CA THR A 81 -6.35 4.13 4.72
C THR A 81 -5.75 5.42 5.27
N HIS A 82 -6.07 5.79 6.50
CA HIS A 82 -5.52 6.97 7.16
C HIS A 82 -4.00 6.88 7.27
N LEU A 83 -3.48 5.75 7.76
CA LEU A 83 -2.05 5.55 7.91
C LEU A 83 -1.32 5.56 6.56
N LEU A 84 -1.93 4.99 5.52
CA LEU A 84 -1.37 5.03 4.17
C LEU A 84 -1.32 6.46 3.63
N MET A 85 -2.35 7.26 3.88
CA MET A 85 -2.35 8.68 3.49
C MET A 85 -1.21 9.43 4.16
N ILE A 86 -0.97 9.20 5.46
CA ILE A 86 0.15 9.79 6.18
C ILE A 86 1.48 9.37 5.54
N GLN A 87 1.64 8.09 5.23
CA GLN A 87 2.84 7.58 4.60
C GLN A 87 3.10 8.24 3.25
N ILE A 88 2.06 8.35 2.42
CA ILE A 88 2.17 8.99 1.10
C ILE A 88 2.54 10.46 1.25
N ALA A 89 1.95 11.17 2.19
CA ALA A 89 2.27 12.58 2.44
C ALA A 89 3.71 12.74 2.90
N GLN A 90 4.20 11.87 3.78
CA GLN A 90 5.60 11.89 4.22
C GLN A 90 6.56 11.57 3.09
N THR A 91 6.21 10.65 2.23
CA THR A 91 7.01 10.30 1.05
C THR A 91 7.12 11.50 0.11
N ALA A 92 6.03 12.21 -0.14
CA ALA A 92 6.03 13.41 -0.96
C ALA A 92 6.90 14.50 -0.36
N ALA A 93 6.81 14.76 0.93
CA ALA A 93 7.63 15.75 1.63
C ALA A 93 9.11 15.34 1.61
N CYS A 94 9.41 14.07 1.84
CA CYS A 94 10.76 13.54 1.81
C CYS A 94 11.39 13.68 0.42
N ASN A 95 10.64 13.41 -0.65
CA ASN A 95 11.13 13.57 -2.02
C ASN A 95 11.45 15.02 -2.36
N ARG A 96 10.76 15.98 -1.75
CA ARG A 96 10.98 17.40 -2.00
C ARG A 96 12.12 17.98 -1.19
N PHE A 97 12.23 17.63 0.09
CA PHE A 97 13.08 18.34 1.04
C PHE A 97 14.31 17.56 1.49
N HIS A 98 14.35 16.24 1.28
CA HIS A 98 15.43 15.41 1.74
C HIS A 98 16.38 15.00 0.60
N THR A 99 17.64 14.76 0.98
CA THR A 99 18.67 14.25 0.04
C THR A 99 18.35 12.79 -0.34
N VAL A 100 19.04 12.31 -1.38
CA VAL A 100 18.94 10.91 -1.80
C VAL A 100 19.32 9.96 -0.66
N THR A 101 20.37 10.29 0.11
CA THR A 101 20.80 9.48 1.26
C THR A 101 19.72 9.42 2.34
N GLN A 102 19.09 10.55 2.65
CA GLN A 102 18.01 10.59 3.64
C GLN A 102 16.78 9.80 3.20
N ARG A 103 16.43 9.88 1.91
CA ARG A 103 15.32 9.12 1.35
C ARG A 103 15.58 7.62 1.39
N MET A 104 16.81 7.21 1.08
CA MET A 104 17.23 5.81 1.15
C MET A 104 17.14 5.29 2.59
N ALA A 105 17.64 6.06 3.55
CA ALA A 105 17.58 5.69 4.96
C ALA A 105 16.13 5.48 5.43
N ARG A 106 15.23 6.38 5.07
CA ARG A 106 13.82 6.25 5.37
C ARG A 106 13.22 4.98 4.78
N TRP A 107 13.52 4.72 3.51
CA TRP A 107 13.01 3.54 2.82
C TRP A 107 13.51 2.24 3.47
N LEU A 108 14.78 2.18 3.83
CA LEU A 108 15.37 1.02 4.51
C LEU A 108 14.70 0.76 5.87
N LEU A 109 14.44 1.81 6.63
CA LEU A 109 13.75 1.70 7.92
C LEU A 109 12.32 1.20 7.75
N MET A 110 11.58 1.73 6.79
CA MET A 110 10.21 1.30 6.48
C MET A 110 10.18 -0.16 6.04
N THR A 111 11.15 -0.57 5.23
CA THR A 111 11.28 -1.96 4.77
C THR A 111 11.58 -2.89 5.94
N ARG A 112 12.50 -2.50 6.83
CA ARG A 112 12.84 -3.28 8.01
C ARG A 112 11.61 -3.54 8.87
N ASP A 113 10.76 -2.55 9.05
CA ASP A 113 9.58 -2.68 9.90
C ASP A 113 8.52 -3.65 9.31
N ARG A 114 8.60 -3.96 8.01
CA ARG A 114 7.63 -4.81 7.31
C ARG A 114 8.13 -6.21 6.99
N VAL A 115 9.37 -6.49 7.25
CA VAL A 115 9.99 -7.79 6.93
C VAL A 115 10.10 -8.71 8.14
#